data_286f230e2dac363e186a460134a84ffc
#
_entry.id   286f230e2dac363e186a460134a84ffc
#
_cell.length_a   1.000
_cell.length_b   1.000
_cell.length_c   1.000
_cell.angle_alpha   90.00
_cell.angle_beta   90.00
_cell.angle_gamma   90.00
#
_symmetry.space_group_name_H-M   'P 1'
#
loop_
_entity.id
_entity.type
_entity.pdbx_description
1 polymer ?
#
loop_
_entity_poly.entity_id
_entity_poly.type
_entity_poly.pdbx_seq_one_letter_code
_entity_poly.pdbx_strand_id
1 'polypeptide(L)'
;MKANTHTNRGTTRRLRTALGSAVAVCAVATALPGVARAESADVGVRASGIERVSVATDGAQSDGSSTDASITPDGSRIVFSSTATNLGDTPTTAADRVHLRDRRTGETRRIGGEAPLHPPTISADGGYVGYPVGWMQSDLIRLHQVRTGNTIGHNCMAHNCEMSLGAEGLQLAYSRRFRPPEPNQRITVLDWRSNKSYTIDVIHNTAPSKPSLSDNGGFLAYQDGEEQDVFVWDRSNGTPAGPIEGPAKAATLVQLSDDGSKVVYLSGSDTHVHDTRSGTARTVPNVRGVAIDPTGRYLLYAPHEAGGPALVLRDLESGTDETVSNRPASAGIDAVSAGGRAVVFHSTADDLVPGDTNGTSDLFVRSFR
;
A
#
# COMPACT_ATOMS: atom_id res chain seq x y z
N MET A 1 -44.25 54.32 -6.01
CA MET A 1 -45.55 54.29 -5.28
C MET A 1 -45.38 53.45 -4.02
N LYS A 2 -45.52 54.13 -2.87
CA LYS A 2 -45.89 53.68 -1.50
C LYS A 2 -45.00 52.54 -0.92
N ALA A 3 -43.99 52.69 -0.01
CA ALA A 3 -44.01 53.34 1.32
C ALA A 3 -44.97 52.68 2.33
N ASN A 4 -44.34 52.13 3.36
CA ASN A 4 -44.61 52.32 4.80
C ASN A 4 -43.97 51.15 5.57
N THR A 5 -42.93 51.36 6.37
CA THR A 5 -42.70 51.99 7.67
C THR A 5 -43.62 51.49 8.80
N HIS A 6 -42.98 51.04 9.86
CA HIS A 6 -43.03 51.43 11.29
C HIS A 6 -42.80 50.24 12.20
N THR A 7 -41.91 50.27 13.09
CA THR A 7 -41.39 50.95 14.28
C THR A 7 -41.47 49.97 15.45
N ASN A 8 -40.35 49.62 16.04
CA ASN A 8 -39.65 50.11 17.24
C ASN A 8 -40.43 50.11 18.56
N ARG A 9 -39.83 49.52 19.57
CA ARG A 9 -39.78 49.78 21.02
C ARG A 9 -39.64 48.47 21.76
N GLY A 10 -38.63 48.16 22.55
CA GLY A 10 -37.93 48.97 23.55
C GLY A 10 -38.35 48.54 24.97
N THR A 11 -37.36 48.31 25.77
CA THR A 11 -37.31 48.49 27.26
C THR A 11 -37.17 47.19 28.10
N THR A 12 -36.00 47.12 28.68
CA THR A 12 -35.53 47.25 30.09
C THR A 12 -35.58 46.04 31.02
N ARG A 13 -34.33 45.66 31.39
CA ARG A 13 -33.78 45.38 32.72
C ARG A 13 -34.72 44.90 33.84
N ARG A 14 -34.34 43.78 34.48
CA ARG A 14 -34.14 43.73 35.95
C ARG A 14 -33.28 42.53 36.36
N LEU A 15 -32.19 42.84 37.06
CA LEU A 15 -31.46 41.95 37.98
C LEU A 15 -32.37 41.56 39.13
N ARG A 16 -32.31 40.32 39.59
CA ARG A 16 -32.55 39.93 40.97
C ARG A 16 -31.64 38.77 41.36
N THR A 17 -30.73 39.10 42.25
CA THR A 17 -29.97 38.24 43.15
C THR A 17 -30.91 37.60 44.16
N ALA A 18 -30.74 36.26 44.37
CA ALA A 18 -31.18 35.63 45.61
C ALA A 18 -30.23 34.52 46.00
N LEU A 19 -29.63 34.68 47.19
CA LEU A 19 -28.93 33.66 47.99
C LEU A 19 -29.94 32.62 48.50
N GLY A 20 -29.48 31.37 48.68
CA GLY A 20 -30.27 30.42 49.48
C GLY A 20 -29.68 29.01 49.52
N SER A 21 -28.90 28.75 50.56
CA SER A 21 -28.84 27.56 51.40
C SER A 21 -28.40 26.19 50.83
N ALA A 22 -27.26 25.74 51.27
CA ALA A 22 -26.77 24.37 51.25
C ALA A 22 -27.63 23.46 52.16
N VAL A 23 -28.06 22.33 51.62
CA VAL A 23 -28.51 21.16 52.37
C VAL A 23 -27.62 19.98 52.02
N ALA A 24 -26.85 19.55 52.99
CA ALA A 24 -26.05 18.30 52.89
C ALA A 24 -26.99 17.11 53.11
N VAL A 25 -27.11 16.26 52.12
CA VAL A 25 -27.75 14.93 52.27
C VAL A 25 -26.65 13.88 52.19
N CYS A 26 -26.38 13.19 53.31
CA CYS A 26 -25.58 11.96 53.32
C CYS A 26 -26.37 10.85 52.65
N ALA A 27 -25.90 10.38 51.52
CA ALA A 27 -26.36 9.13 50.88
C ALA A 27 -25.38 8.00 51.17
N VAL A 28 -25.86 6.97 51.87
CA VAL A 28 -25.17 5.72 52.12
C VAL A 28 -25.10 4.96 50.81
N ALA A 29 -23.90 4.74 50.30
CA ALA A 29 -23.64 3.90 49.11
C ALA A 29 -23.61 2.46 49.48
N THR A 30 -24.60 1.71 49.05
CA THR A 30 -24.55 0.21 49.01
C THR A 30 -23.80 -0.19 47.75
N ALA A 31 -22.65 -0.88 47.94
CA ALA A 31 -21.85 -1.44 46.87
C ALA A 31 -22.58 -2.61 46.22
N LEU A 32 -22.92 -2.51 44.94
CA LEU A 32 -23.27 -3.63 44.06
C LEU A 32 -22.00 -4.12 43.34
N PRO A 33 -21.84 -5.45 43.13
CA PRO A 33 -20.65 -5.98 42.49
C PRO A 33 -20.56 -5.47 41.02
N GLY A 34 -19.39 -4.93 40.67
CA GLY A 34 -19.10 -4.27 39.41
C GLY A 34 -19.22 -5.20 38.22
N VAL A 35 -20.04 -4.80 37.28
CA VAL A 35 -19.92 -5.22 35.89
C VAL A 35 -18.69 -4.49 35.34
N ALA A 36 -17.64 -5.22 35.03
CA ALA A 36 -16.49 -4.69 34.33
C ALA A 36 -16.96 -4.12 32.96
N ARG A 37 -17.08 -2.81 32.92
CA ARG A 37 -17.32 -2.09 31.68
C ARG A 37 -15.99 -2.17 30.91
N ALA A 38 -15.99 -2.87 29.77
CA ALA A 38 -14.88 -2.81 28.85
C ALA A 38 -14.69 -1.32 28.48
N GLU A 39 -13.58 -0.74 28.91
CA GLU A 39 -13.15 0.55 28.41
C GLU A 39 -13.00 0.41 26.89
N SER A 40 -13.85 1.12 26.14
CA SER A 40 -13.63 1.35 24.73
C SER A 40 -12.28 2.05 24.62
N ALA A 41 -11.31 1.34 24.01
CA ALA A 41 -10.01 1.89 23.71
C ALA A 41 -10.22 3.19 22.92
N ASP A 42 -9.90 4.29 23.57
CA ASP A 42 -9.78 5.61 22.95
C ASP A 42 -8.77 5.47 21.79
N VAL A 43 -9.22 5.67 20.54
CA VAL A 43 -8.37 5.72 19.37
C VAL A 43 -7.67 7.09 19.40
N GLY A 44 -6.89 7.31 20.43
CA GLY A 44 -5.97 8.43 20.55
C GLY A 44 -4.88 8.28 19.47
N VAL A 45 -4.60 9.36 18.77
CA VAL A 45 -3.44 9.53 17.87
C VAL A 45 -2.22 8.91 18.53
N ARG A 46 -1.86 7.68 18.11
CA ARG A 46 -0.71 6.97 18.66
C ARG A 46 0.55 7.76 18.32
N ALA A 47 1.34 8.04 19.33
CA ALA A 47 2.70 8.56 19.15
C ALA A 47 3.46 7.69 18.14
N SER A 48 4.37 8.29 17.37
CA SER A 48 5.24 7.59 16.42
C SER A 48 5.71 6.25 16.98
N GLY A 49 5.18 5.14 16.47
CA GLY A 49 5.42 3.82 17.03
C GLY A 49 5.27 2.72 15.98
N ILE A 50 5.66 1.51 16.37
CA ILE A 50 5.45 0.30 15.58
C ILE A 50 4.18 -0.38 16.08
N GLU A 51 3.33 -0.81 15.14
CA GLU A 51 2.09 -1.56 15.39
C GLU A 51 2.16 -2.87 14.60
N ARG A 52 1.85 -4.01 15.25
CA ARG A 52 1.63 -5.26 14.53
C ARG A 52 0.26 -5.24 13.87
N VAL A 53 0.21 -5.56 12.57
CA VAL A 53 -1.03 -5.52 11.77
C VAL A 53 -1.47 -6.89 11.26
N SER A 54 -0.61 -7.92 11.38
CA SER A 54 -0.95 -9.33 11.15
C SER A 54 -1.69 -9.91 12.37
N VAL A 55 -2.87 -9.39 12.64
CA VAL A 55 -3.71 -9.80 13.77
C VAL A 55 -5.15 -10.04 13.30
N ALA A 56 -5.84 -10.97 13.97
CA ALA A 56 -7.26 -11.20 13.73
C ALA A 56 -8.12 -10.00 14.19
N THR A 57 -9.39 -10.00 13.85
CA THR A 57 -10.33 -8.91 14.22
C THR A 57 -10.48 -8.74 15.72
N ASP A 58 -10.35 -9.81 16.50
CA ASP A 58 -10.36 -9.80 17.97
C ASP A 58 -9.01 -9.37 18.58
N GLY A 59 -8.00 -9.08 17.76
CA GLY A 59 -6.66 -8.70 18.18
C GLY A 59 -5.70 -9.87 18.43
N ALA A 60 -6.13 -11.10 18.25
CA ALA A 60 -5.24 -12.26 18.38
C ALA A 60 -4.13 -12.21 17.31
N GLN A 61 -2.90 -12.53 17.70
CA GLN A 61 -1.76 -12.66 16.80
C GLN A 61 -2.01 -13.75 15.76
N SER A 62 -1.50 -13.55 14.53
CA SER A 62 -1.54 -14.59 13.51
C SER A 62 -0.80 -15.85 13.98
N ASP A 63 -1.36 -17.02 13.66
CA ASP A 63 -0.76 -18.33 13.96
C ASP A 63 0.19 -18.81 12.84
N GLY A 64 0.43 -18.01 11.83
CA GLY A 64 1.29 -18.31 10.68
C GLY A 64 2.01 -17.08 10.15
N SER A 65 2.89 -17.30 9.19
CA SER A 65 3.72 -16.27 8.57
C SER A 65 2.88 -15.30 7.72
N SER A 66 3.21 -14.01 7.81
CA SER A 66 2.59 -12.94 7.01
C SER A 66 3.68 -12.11 6.31
N THR A 67 3.51 -11.88 5.00
CA THR A 67 4.48 -11.19 4.12
C THR A 67 3.77 -10.41 3.02
N ASP A 68 4.52 -9.80 2.12
CA ASP A 68 4.06 -9.25 0.84
C ASP A 68 2.92 -8.24 0.99
N ALA A 69 3.15 -7.21 1.78
CA ALA A 69 2.13 -6.22 2.09
C ALA A 69 2.19 -4.98 1.19
N SER A 70 1.02 -4.47 0.83
CA SER A 70 0.78 -3.19 0.18
C SER A 70 -0.18 -2.35 1.04
N ILE A 71 0.07 -1.03 1.15
CA ILE A 71 -0.69 -0.09 1.99
C ILE A 71 -1.32 1.01 1.14
N THR A 72 -2.55 1.42 1.47
CA THR A 72 -3.20 2.57 0.82
C THR A 72 -2.47 3.88 1.12
N PRO A 73 -2.54 4.90 0.22
CA PRO A 73 -1.92 6.21 0.44
C PRO A 73 -2.32 6.89 1.75
N ASP A 74 -3.54 6.70 2.23
CA ASP A 74 -3.99 7.22 3.51
C ASP A 74 -3.54 6.38 4.73
N GLY A 75 -2.87 5.24 4.49
CA GLY A 75 -2.38 4.33 5.52
C GLY A 75 -3.46 3.53 6.23
N SER A 76 -4.72 3.58 5.76
CA SER A 76 -5.85 2.99 6.47
C SER A 76 -6.06 1.50 6.20
N ARG A 77 -5.66 1.00 5.03
CA ARG A 77 -5.84 -0.39 4.61
C ARG A 77 -4.54 -1.01 4.18
N ILE A 78 -4.40 -2.28 4.51
CA ILE A 78 -3.23 -3.09 4.16
C ILE A 78 -3.74 -4.41 3.59
N VAL A 79 -3.27 -4.76 2.41
CA VAL A 79 -3.43 -6.10 1.84
C VAL A 79 -2.13 -6.86 1.97
N PHE A 80 -2.20 -8.16 2.23
CA PHE A 80 -1.02 -9.00 2.45
C PHE A 80 -1.29 -10.48 2.22
N SER A 81 -0.22 -11.25 2.06
CA SER A 81 -0.23 -12.71 2.02
C SER A 81 0.01 -13.29 3.40
N SER A 82 -0.71 -14.35 3.77
CA SER A 82 -0.47 -15.05 5.03
C SER A 82 -0.80 -16.53 4.95
N THR A 83 0.00 -17.36 5.65
CA THR A 83 -0.27 -18.78 5.91
C THR A 83 -1.09 -19.02 7.16
N ALA A 84 -1.45 -17.95 7.91
CA ALA A 84 -2.21 -18.04 9.13
C ALA A 84 -3.60 -18.64 8.92
N THR A 85 -4.05 -19.44 9.88
CA THR A 85 -5.37 -20.09 9.85
C THR A 85 -6.43 -19.32 10.61
N ASN A 86 -6.02 -18.40 11.48
CA ASN A 86 -6.89 -17.61 12.36
C ASN A 86 -7.19 -16.18 11.88
N LEU A 87 -6.64 -15.76 10.72
CA LEU A 87 -6.90 -14.44 10.13
C LEU A 87 -8.11 -14.48 9.20
N GLY A 88 -9.31 -14.37 9.71
CA GLY A 88 -10.54 -14.34 8.92
C GLY A 88 -11.69 -15.06 9.62
N ASP A 89 -12.90 -14.93 9.07
CA ASP A 89 -14.14 -15.37 9.69
C ASP A 89 -14.27 -16.90 9.81
N THR A 90 -13.52 -17.65 9.03
CA THR A 90 -13.53 -19.12 9.07
C THR A 90 -12.11 -19.66 9.05
N PRO A 91 -11.79 -20.63 9.93
CA PRO A 91 -10.50 -21.32 9.89
C PRO A 91 -10.25 -21.94 8.52
N THR A 92 -9.00 -21.92 8.08
CA THR A 92 -8.60 -22.51 6.80
C THR A 92 -7.42 -23.44 6.99
N THR A 93 -7.14 -24.28 6.01
CA THR A 93 -5.90 -25.05 5.96
C THR A 93 -4.73 -24.12 5.66
N ALA A 94 -3.57 -24.37 6.25
CA ALA A 94 -2.38 -23.59 6.06
C ALA A 94 -1.96 -23.56 4.57
N ALA A 95 -2.20 -22.45 3.91
CA ALA A 95 -1.73 -22.13 2.58
C ALA A 95 -1.79 -20.61 2.43
N ASP A 96 -0.90 -20.03 1.64
CA ASP A 96 -0.91 -18.59 1.41
C ASP A 96 -2.28 -18.12 0.94
N ARG A 97 -2.77 -17.10 1.60
CA ARG A 97 -4.05 -16.45 1.29
C ARG A 97 -3.89 -14.94 1.37
N VAL A 98 -4.71 -14.25 0.59
CA VAL A 98 -4.75 -12.80 0.60
C VAL A 98 -5.69 -12.34 1.72
N HIS A 99 -5.20 -11.44 2.56
CA HIS A 99 -5.94 -10.81 3.65
C HIS A 99 -5.96 -9.30 3.49
N LEU A 100 -7.04 -8.69 3.97
CA LEU A 100 -7.20 -7.24 4.07
C LEU A 100 -7.38 -6.85 5.53
N ARG A 101 -6.53 -5.97 6.02
CA ARG A 101 -6.63 -5.29 7.31
C ARG A 101 -7.15 -3.87 7.11
N ASP A 102 -8.28 -3.53 7.69
CA ASP A 102 -8.73 -2.15 7.84
C ASP A 102 -8.30 -1.65 9.21
N ARG A 103 -7.33 -0.72 9.26
CA ARG A 103 -6.75 -0.20 10.51
C ARG A 103 -7.70 0.74 11.25
N ARG A 104 -8.73 1.29 10.58
CA ARG A 104 -9.72 2.18 11.20
C ARG A 104 -10.75 1.40 11.99
N THR A 105 -11.19 0.26 11.47
CA THR A 105 -12.18 -0.59 12.15
C THR A 105 -11.55 -1.69 13.00
N GLY A 106 -10.28 -2.01 12.74
CA GLY A 106 -9.61 -3.15 13.36
C GLY A 106 -10.03 -4.51 12.76
N GLU A 107 -10.74 -4.51 11.63
CA GLU A 107 -11.17 -5.73 10.95
C GLU A 107 -10.05 -6.33 10.11
N THR A 108 -9.86 -7.63 10.23
CA THR A 108 -9.04 -8.43 9.31
C THR A 108 -9.92 -9.48 8.66
N ARG A 109 -9.94 -9.52 7.34
CA ARG A 109 -10.73 -10.51 6.59
C ARG A 109 -9.92 -11.14 5.47
N ARG A 110 -10.25 -12.38 5.16
CA ARG A 110 -9.68 -13.09 4.02
C ARG A 110 -10.34 -12.62 2.71
N ILE A 111 -9.51 -12.44 1.67
CA ILE A 111 -9.93 -12.11 0.32
C ILE A 111 -9.59 -13.27 -0.60
N GLY A 112 -10.63 -13.91 -1.15
CA GLY A 112 -10.43 -15.04 -2.04
C GLY A 112 -9.95 -16.32 -1.35
N GLY A 113 -9.82 -17.38 -2.13
CA GLY A 113 -9.47 -18.72 -1.66
C GLY A 113 -8.23 -19.33 -2.32
N GLU A 114 -7.66 -18.64 -3.32
CA GLU A 114 -6.47 -19.11 -4.04
C GLU A 114 -5.19 -18.48 -3.47
N ALA A 115 -4.08 -19.20 -3.61
CA ALA A 115 -2.75 -18.67 -3.29
C ALA A 115 -2.31 -17.66 -4.36
N PRO A 116 -1.84 -16.46 -3.99
CA PRO A 116 -1.30 -15.52 -4.96
C PRO A 116 0.05 -16.00 -5.49
N LEU A 117 0.33 -15.75 -6.76
CA LEU A 117 1.63 -16.02 -7.39
C LEU A 117 2.65 -14.91 -7.15
N HIS A 118 2.17 -13.70 -6.93
CA HIS A 118 2.95 -12.50 -6.66
C HIS A 118 2.27 -11.69 -5.55
N PRO A 119 2.97 -10.75 -4.90
CA PRO A 119 2.41 -9.88 -3.87
C PRO A 119 1.06 -9.27 -4.29
N PRO A 120 0.04 -9.31 -3.41
CA PRO A 120 -1.21 -8.63 -3.68
C PRO A 120 -1.02 -7.12 -3.59
N THR A 121 -1.75 -6.37 -4.40
CA THR A 121 -1.76 -4.89 -4.38
C THR A 121 -3.16 -4.38 -4.11
N ILE A 122 -3.26 -3.19 -3.49
CA ILE A 122 -4.52 -2.51 -3.21
C ILE A 122 -4.56 -1.18 -3.96
N SER A 123 -5.72 -0.85 -4.56
CA SER A 123 -5.92 0.45 -5.19
C SER A 123 -5.80 1.60 -4.19
N ALA A 124 -5.40 2.79 -4.64
CA ALA A 124 -5.16 3.94 -3.76
C ALA A 124 -6.40 4.37 -2.97
N ASP A 125 -7.61 4.20 -3.53
CA ASP A 125 -8.88 4.43 -2.84
C ASP A 125 -9.27 3.28 -1.88
N GLY A 126 -8.47 2.19 -1.84
CA GLY A 126 -8.75 0.99 -1.07
C GLY A 126 -9.97 0.20 -1.56
N GLY A 127 -10.50 0.51 -2.73
CA GLY A 127 -11.72 -0.08 -3.27
C GLY A 127 -11.54 -1.45 -3.92
N TYR A 128 -10.33 -1.74 -4.38
CA TYR A 128 -10.02 -2.98 -5.09
C TYR A 128 -8.71 -3.58 -4.62
N VAL A 129 -8.67 -4.91 -4.60
CA VAL A 129 -7.46 -5.70 -4.37
C VAL A 129 -7.20 -6.57 -5.59
N GLY A 130 -5.98 -6.50 -6.12
CA GLY A 130 -5.54 -7.28 -7.26
C GLY A 130 -4.45 -8.27 -6.89
N TYR A 131 -4.51 -9.48 -7.43
CA TYR A 131 -3.45 -10.48 -7.29
C TYR A 131 -3.55 -11.54 -8.37
N PRO A 132 -2.42 -12.01 -8.93
CA PRO A 132 -2.42 -13.10 -9.88
C PRO A 132 -2.47 -14.45 -9.17
N VAL A 133 -3.16 -15.41 -9.77
CA VAL A 133 -3.27 -16.79 -9.29
C VAL A 133 -3.01 -17.79 -10.43
N GLY A 134 -2.47 -18.95 -10.10
CA GLY A 134 -2.26 -20.01 -11.07
C GLY A 134 -3.58 -20.64 -11.49
N TRP A 135 -3.74 -20.86 -12.79
CA TRP A 135 -4.86 -21.59 -13.37
C TRP A 135 -4.35 -22.59 -14.43
N MET A 136 -5.11 -23.62 -14.70
CA MET A 136 -4.67 -24.81 -15.47
C MET A 136 -3.81 -24.55 -16.71
N GLN A 137 -4.19 -23.62 -17.58
CA GLN A 137 -3.49 -23.34 -18.85
C GLN A 137 -2.95 -21.92 -18.96
N SER A 138 -3.28 -21.06 -18.02
CA SER A 138 -2.84 -19.65 -17.95
C SER A 138 -3.13 -19.09 -16.58
N ASP A 139 -2.43 -18.03 -16.19
CA ASP A 139 -2.72 -17.36 -14.93
C ASP A 139 -3.95 -16.45 -15.06
N LEU A 140 -4.62 -16.24 -13.93
CA LEU A 140 -5.71 -15.30 -13.81
C LEU A 140 -5.29 -14.17 -12.87
N ILE A 141 -5.63 -12.94 -13.24
CA ILE A 141 -5.61 -11.83 -12.30
C ILE A 141 -6.97 -11.77 -11.63
N ARG A 142 -6.98 -11.90 -10.31
CA ARG A 142 -8.15 -11.68 -9.48
C ARG A 142 -8.24 -10.21 -9.12
N LEU A 143 -9.39 -9.63 -9.36
CA LEU A 143 -9.73 -8.28 -8.92
C LEU A 143 -10.93 -8.36 -7.99
N HIS A 144 -10.68 -8.12 -6.70
CA HIS A 144 -11.66 -8.17 -5.64
C HIS A 144 -12.16 -6.77 -5.30
N GLN A 145 -13.45 -6.53 -5.41
CA GLN A 145 -14.08 -5.29 -4.99
C GLN A 145 -14.39 -5.33 -3.49
N VAL A 146 -13.66 -4.53 -2.72
CA VAL A 146 -13.69 -4.53 -1.25
C VAL A 146 -15.09 -4.27 -0.67
N ARG A 147 -15.84 -3.36 -1.29
CA ARG A 147 -17.18 -2.95 -0.82
C ARG A 147 -18.25 -4.03 -1.02
N THR A 148 -18.23 -4.76 -2.12
CA THR A 148 -19.28 -5.74 -2.48
C THR A 148 -18.89 -7.18 -2.16
N GLY A 149 -17.60 -7.44 -1.95
CA GLY A 149 -17.04 -8.79 -1.81
C GLY A 149 -16.96 -9.56 -3.15
N ASN A 150 -17.36 -8.94 -4.26
CA ASN A 150 -17.30 -9.59 -5.57
C ASN A 150 -15.85 -9.70 -6.06
N THR A 151 -15.52 -10.86 -6.63
CA THR A 151 -14.23 -11.09 -7.29
C THR A 151 -14.46 -11.44 -8.75
N ILE A 152 -13.78 -10.73 -9.65
CA ILE A 152 -13.73 -11.05 -11.07
C ILE A 152 -12.35 -11.58 -11.43
N GLY A 153 -12.29 -12.41 -12.48
CA GLY A 153 -11.05 -12.96 -13.00
C GLY A 153 -10.78 -12.43 -14.39
N HIS A 154 -9.56 -11.95 -14.63
CA HIS A 154 -9.05 -11.62 -15.96
C HIS A 154 -8.01 -12.65 -16.37
N ASN A 155 -8.20 -13.28 -17.53
CA ASN A 155 -7.25 -14.25 -18.05
C ASN A 155 -6.08 -13.52 -18.71
N CYS A 156 -4.87 -13.74 -18.19
CA CYS A 156 -3.64 -13.19 -18.78
C CYS A 156 -3.27 -13.85 -20.11
N MET A 157 -3.88 -14.98 -20.46
CA MET A 157 -3.53 -15.80 -21.62
C MET A 157 -2.05 -16.25 -21.64
N ALA A 158 -1.42 -16.30 -20.46
CA ALA A 158 0.00 -16.60 -20.27
C ALA A 158 0.28 -17.11 -18.86
N HIS A 159 1.51 -17.51 -18.57
CA HIS A 159 2.01 -17.83 -17.22
C HIS A 159 2.92 -16.71 -16.72
N ASN A 160 3.11 -16.65 -15.39
CA ASN A 160 3.89 -15.61 -14.69
C ASN A 160 3.40 -14.19 -15.02
N CYS A 161 2.11 -13.96 -14.85
CA CYS A 161 1.54 -12.63 -15.02
C CYS A 161 1.93 -11.75 -13.84
N GLU A 162 2.68 -10.71 -14.11
CA GLU A 162 2.91 -9.61 -13.18
C GLU A 162 1.90 -8.50 -13.45
N MET A 163 1.52 -7.77 -12.42
CA MET A 163 0.47 -6.75 -12.54
C MET A 163 0.74 -5.52 -11.69
N SER A 164 0.09 -4.42 -12.06
CA SER A 164 -0.01 -3.18 -11.28
C SER A 164 -1.41 -2.60 -11.43
N LEU A 165 -1.97 -2.06 -10.33
CA LEU A 165 -3.27 -1.39 -10.30
C LEU A 165 -3.12 0.13 -10.30
N GLY A 166 -4.00 0.82 -11.06
CA GLY A 166 -4.21 2.25 -10.90
C GLY A 166 -5.06 2.57 -9.66
N ALA A 167 -5.13 3.86 -9.30
CA ALA A 167 -5.69 4.37 -8.04
C ALA A 167 -7.09 3.92 -7.70
N GLU A 168 -7.99 3.89 -8.68
CA GLU A 168 -9.38 3.49 -8.48
C GLU A 168 -9.59 1.98 -8.71
N GLY A 169 -8.51 1.19 -8.91
CA GLY A 169 -8.58 -0.22 -9.25
C GLY A 169 -9.25 -0.53 -10.58
N LEU A 170 -9.55 0.49 -11.37
CA LEU A 170 -10.24 0.37 -12.65
C LEU A 170 -9.29 0.27 -13.84
N GLN A 171 -8.01 0.52 -13.61
CA GLN A 171 -6.95 0.35 -14.59
C GLN A 171 -5.97 -0.70 -14.09
N LEU A 172 -5.60 -1.59 -14.98
CA LEU A 172 -4.73 -2.73 -14.72
C LEU A 172 -3.66 -2.79 -15.79
N ALA A 173 -2.40 -2.64 -15.41
CA ALA A 173 -1.28 -3.01 -16.27
C ALA A 173 -0.85 -4.43 -15.96
N TYR A 174 -0.57 -5.23 -16.97
CA TYR A 174 -0.06 -6.59 -16.77
C TYR A 174 0.84 -7.03 -17.91
N SER A 175 1.86 -7.84 -17.57
CA SER A 175 2.72 -8.51 -18.52
C SER A 175 2.10 -9.81 -18.99
N ARG A 176 2.32 -10.17 -20.27
CA ARG A 176 1.90 -11.43 -20.85
C ARG A 176 3.11 -12.17 -21.38
N ARG A 177 3.23 -13.46 -21.05
CA ARG A 177 4.15 -14.37 -21.71
C ARG A 177 3.37 -15.36 -22.54
N PHE A 178 3.44 -15.25 -23.87
CA PHE A 178 2.86 -16.24 -24.75
C PHE A 178 3.72 -17.51 -24.77
N ARG A 179 3.09 -18.66 -24.97
CA ARG A 179 3.83 -19.93 -25.19
C ARG A 179 4.52 -19.92 -26.56
N PRO A 180 5.72 -20.49 -26.67
CA PRO A 180 6.33 -20.73 -27.99
C PRO A 180 5.33 -21.42 -28.94
N PRO A 181 5.26 -21.07 -30.22
CA PRO A 181 6.25 -20.26 -30.97
C PRO A 181 5.91 -18.73 -30.99
N GLU A 182 4.92 -18.25 -30.26
CA GLU A 182 4.57 -16.82 -30.21
C GLU A 182 5.70 -16.06 -29.50
N PRO A 183 6.54 -15.25 -30.20
CA PRO A 183 7.70 -14.61 -29.57
C PRO A 183 7.32 -13.38 -28.76
N ASN A 184 6.05 -12.98 -28.70
CA ASN A 184 5.67 -11.66 -28.30
C ASN A 184 5.16 -11.64 -26.86
N GLN A 185 6.06 -11.38 -25.93
CA GLN A 185 5.67 -10.87 -24.62
C GLN A 185 5.21 -9.42 -24.79
N ARG A 186 4.17 -9.05 -24.07
CA ARG A 186 3.59 -7.69 -24.18
C ARG A 186 3.12 -7.20 -22.83
N ILE A 187 3.13 -5.89 -22.65
CA ILE A 187 2.42 -5.24 -21.57
C ILE A 187 1.11 -4.72 -22.12
N THR A 188 0.04 -4.95 -21.37
CA THR A 188 -1.29 -4.46 -21.69
C THR A 188 -1.79 -3.61 -20.53
N VAL A 189 -2.32 -2.45 -20.83
CA VAL A 189 -3.11 -1.64 -19.88
C VAL A 189 -4.58 -1.83 -20.23
N LEU A 190 -5.34 -2.38 -19.28
CA LEU A 190 -6.79 -2.59 -19.40
C LEU A 190 -7.51 -1.56 -18.54
N ASP A 191 -8.42 -0.84 -19.13
CA ASP A 191 -9.39 0.02 -18.44
C ASP A 191 -10.71 -0.75 -18.31
N TRP A 192 -11.02 -1.18 -17.09
CA TRP A 192 -12.23 -1.96 -16.81
C TRP A 192 -13.53 -1.17 -16.99
N ARG A 193 -13.49 0.15 -16.77
CA ARG A 193 -14.67 1.02 -16.89
C ARG A 193 -15.13 1.13 -18.34
N SER A 194 -14.18 1.30 -19.23
CA SER A 194 -14.47 1.45 -20.66
C SER A 194 -14.37 0.14 -21.45
N ASN A 195 -13.88 -0.93 -20.80
CA ASN A 195 -13.50 -2.20 -21.43
C ASN A 195 -12.54 -2.03 -22.62
N LYS A 196 -11.65 -1.04 -22.51
CA LYS A 196 -10.62 -0.78 -23.52
C LYS A 196 -9.29 -1.29 -23.05
N SER A 197 -8.56 -1.92 -23.94
CA SER A 197 -7.18 -2.35 -23.68
C SER A 197 -6.22 -1.62 -24.63
N TYR A 198 -5.08 -1.25 -24.08
CA TYR A 198 -3.97 -0.67 -24.81
C TYR A 198 -2.80 -1.64 -24.69
N THR A 199 -2.33 -2.15 -25.82
CA THR A 199 -1.07 -2.91 -25.86
C THR A 199 0.05 -1.93 -26.08
N ILE A 200 1.05 -1.97 -25.21
CA ILE A 200 2.22 -1.12 -25.31
C ILE A 200 3.14 -1.72 -26.36
N ASP A 201 3.53 -0.92 -27.33
CA ASP A 201 4.57 -1.30 -28.29
C ASP A 201 5.92 -1.25 -27.57
N VAL A 202 6.36 -2.40 -27.08
CA VAL A 202 7.62 -2.55 -26.38
C VAL A 202 8.80 -2.44 -27.36
N ILE A 203 9.87 -1.77 -26.94
CA ILE A 203 10.98 -1.40 -27.85
C ILE A 203 11.74 -2.65 -28.30
N HIS A 204 12.04 -3.55 -27.37
CA HIS A 204 12.84 -4.74 -27.68
C HIS A 204 12.02 -6.02 -27.83
N ASN A 205 10.82 -6.05 -27.26
CA ASN A 205 9.86 -7.15 -27.37
C ASN A 205 10.43 -8.54 -26.98
N THR A 206 11.36 -8.57 -26.03
CA THR A 206 12.03 -9.81 -25.63
C THR A 206 11.43 -10.40 -24.37
N ALA A 207 11.26 -9.60 -23.31
CA ALA A 207 10.73 -10.05 -22.04
C ALA A 207 10.15 -8.90 -21.20
N PRO A 208 9.18 -8.11 -21.69
CA PRO A 208 8.63 -7.03 -20.90
C PRO A 208 8.02 -7.54 -19.60
N SER A 209 8.42 -6.95 -18.49
CA SER A 209 8.13 -7.40 -17.13
C SER A 209 7.99 -6.23 -16.18
N LYS A 210 7.59 -6.51 -14.95
CA LYS A 210 7.46 -5.55 -13.85
C LYS A 210 6.70 -4.29 -14.22
N PRO A 211 5.46 -4.39 -14.74
CA PRO A 211 4.67 -3.21 -15.00
C PRO A 211 4.43 -2.46 -13.69
N SER A 212 4.63 -1.14 -13.69
CA SER A 212 4.33 -0.23 -12.59
C SER A 212 3.55 0.96 -13.14
N LEU A 213 2.26 1.03 -12.82
CA LEU A 213 1.30 1.96 -13.40
C LEU A 213 1.07 3.13 -12.44
N SER A 214 1.03 4.35 -12.97
CA SER A 214 0.56 5.51 -12.21
C SER A 214 -0.94 5.43 -11.94
N ASP A 215 -1.40 6.13 -10.90
CA ASP A 215 -2.79 6.12 -10.44
C ASP A 215 -3.82 6.41 -11.53
N ASN A 216 -3.54 7.40 -12.36
CA ASN A 216 -4.42 7.82 -13.45
C ASN A 216 -4.21 7.01 -14.75
N GLY A 217 -3.31 6.01 -14.75
CA GLY A 217 -2.91 5.23 -15.92
C GLY A 217 -2.27 6.08 -17.03
N GLY A 218 -1.76 7.26 -16.70
CA GLY A 218 -1.08 8.16 -17.63
C GLY A 218 0.35 7.76 -17.92
N PHE A 219 0.99 7.12 -16.96
CA PHE A 219 2.37 6.64 -17.05
C PHE A 219 2.47 5.17 -16.67
N LEU A 220 3.37 4.47 -17.33
CA LEU A 220 3.74 3.09 -17.03
C LEU A 220 5.25 2.95 -17.11
N ALA A 221 5.88 2.50 -16.03
CA ALA A 221 7.26 2.03 -16.07
C ALA A 221 7.30 0.51 -16.24
N TYR A 222 8.28 -0.01 -16.96
CA TYR A 222 8.46 -1.44 -17.18
C TYR A 222 9.90 -1.77 -17.52
N GLN A 223 10.26 -3.05 -17.40
CA GLN A 223 11.54 -3.59 -17.89
C GLN A 223 11.35 -4.31 -19.22
N ASP A 224 12.34 -4.23 -20.10
CA ASP A 224 12.39 -4.98 -21.37
C ASP A 224 13.83 -5.18 -21.81
N GLY A 225 14.03 -6.09 -22.76
CA GLY A 225 15.33 -6.37 -23.30
C GLY A 225 16.12 -7.45 -22.53
N GLU A 226 17.21 -7.93 -23.14
CA GLU A 226 18.13 -8.91 -22.54
C GLU A 226 18.90 -8.30 -21.36
N GLU A 227 19.21 -7.01 -21.44
CA GLU A 227 19.89 -6.22 -20.39
C GLU A 227 18.94 -5.81 -19.26
N GLN A 228 17.65 -6.07 -19.40
CA GLN A 228 16.63 -5.67 -18.44
C GLN A 228 16.53 -4.14 -18.26
N ASP A 229 16.57 -3.42 -19.37
CA ASP A 229 16.49 -1.96 -19.41
C ASP A 229 15.13 -1.44 -18.90
N VAL A 230 15.12 -0.23 -18.34
CA VAL A 230 13.92 0.40 -17.80
C VAL A 230 13.39 1.44 -18.79
N PHE A 231 12.10 1.31 -19.09
CA PHE A 231 11.38 2.21 -20.01
C PHE A 231 10.21 2.86 -19.30
N VAL A 232 9.83 4.05 -19.78
CA VAL A 232 8.65 4.78 -19.34
C VAL A 232 7.75 5.06 -20.54
N TRP A 233 6.54 4.57 -20.49
CA TRP A 233 5.50 4.90 -21.46
C TRP A 233 4.62 6.02 -20.90
N ASP A 234 4.44 7.06 -21.71
CA ASP A 234 3.49 8.15 -21.47
C ASP A 234 2.32 7.99 -22.43
N ARG A 235 1.13 7.81 -21.86
CA ARG A 235 -0.11 7.63 -22.64
C ARG A 235 -0.41 8.78 -23.60
N SER A 236 0.00 9.99 -23.27
CA SER A 236 -0.21 11.17 -24.12
C SER A 236 0.62 11.12 -25.40
N ASN A 237 1.81 10.52 -25.33
CA ASN A 237 2.74 10.37 -26.45
C ASN A 237 2.49 9.07 -27.23
N GLY A 238 2.00 8.04 -26.55
CA GLY A 238 1.76 6.71 -27.10
C GLY A 238 3.02 5.88 -27.36
N THR A 239 4.23 6.41 -27.15
CA THR A 239 5.51 5.73 -27.37
C THR A 239 6.32 5.66 -26.09
N PRO A 240 6.99 4.51 -25.81
CA PRO A 240 7.92 4.42 -24.69
C PRO A 240 9.17 5.27 -24.90
N ALA A 241 9.68 5.82 -23.79
CA ALA A 241 10.98 6.49 -23.72
C ALA A 241 11.94 5.65 -22.88
N GLY A 242 13.20 5.57 -23.31
CA GLY A 242 14.24 4.82 -22.61
C GLY A 242 15.28 4.22 -23.55
N PRO A 243 16.26 3.48 -22.99
CA PRO A 243 16.42 3.17 -21.55
C PRO A 243 16.77 4.43 -20.72
N ILE A 244 16.07 4.61 -19.59
CA ILE A 244 16.22 5.83 -18.77
C ILE A 244 17.52 5.87 -17.96
N GLU A 245 18.17 4.73 -17.75
CA GLU A 245 19.49 4.59 -17.13
C GLU A 245 20.64 4.93 -18.07
N GLY A 246 20.34 5.08 -19.35
CA GLY A 246 21.31 5.29 -20.42
C GLY A 246 21.86 4.00 -21.02
N PRO A 247 22.56 4.05 -22.13
CA PRO A 247 22.97 2.88 -22.88
C PRO A 247 23.96 1.99 -22.09
N ALA A 248 23.85 0.68 -22.32
CA ALA A 248 24.74 -0.36 -21.78
C ALA A 248 24.85 -0.44 -20.25
N LYS A 249 23.77 -0.12 -19.53
CA LYS A 249 23.71 -0.30 -18.09
C LYS A 249 22.50 -1.14 -17.73
N ALA A 250 22.76 -2.33 -17.15
CA ALA A 250 21.70 -3.14 -16.58
C ALA A 250 21.04 -2.41 -15.41
N ALA A 251 19.72 -2.43 -15.37
CA ALA A 251 18.93 -1.85 -14.31
C ALA A 251 17.84 -2.80 -13.82
N THR A 252 17.37 -2.59 -12.62
CA THR A 252 16.21 -3.31 -12.07
C THR A 252 15.16 -2.29 -11.67
N LEU A 253 14.01 -2.30 -12.34
CA LEU A 253 12.89 -1.48 -11.95
C LEU A 253 12.40 -1.86 -10.55
N VAL A 254 12.22 -0.86 -9.70
CA VAL A 254 11.59 -0.99 -8.40
C VAL A 254 10.13 -0.57 -8.49
N GLN A 255 9.86 0.71 -8.75
CA GLN A 255 8.51 1.25 -8.75
C GLN A 255 8.43 2.60 -9.46
N LEU A 256 7.29 2.88 -10.06
CA LEU A 256 6.84 4.23 -10.47
C LEU A 256 5.97 4.81 -9.35
N SER A 257 6.14 6.07 -8.97
CA SER A 257 5.24 6.75 -8.04
C SER A 257 3.82 6.87 -8.61
N ASP A 258 2.82 6.90 -7.73
CA ASP A 258 1.41 6.95 -8.14
C ASP A 258 1.08 8.20 -8.97
N ASP A 259 1.72 9.32 -8.67
CA ASP A 259 1.57 10.56 -9.46
C ASP A 259 2.30 10.53 -10.82
N GLY A 260 3.01 9.43 -11.12
CA GLY A 260 3.76 9.24 -12.35
C GLY A 260 5.03 10.09 -12.48
N SER A 261 5.44 10.80 -11.44
CA SER A 261 6.54 11.76 -11.51
C SER A 261 7.94 11.15 -11.32
N LYS A 262 8.04 10.01 -10.62
CA LYS A 262 9.32 9.39 -10.27
C LYS A 262 9.35 7.90 -10.60
N VAL A 263 10.44 7.45 -11.20
CA VAL A 263 10.76 6.03 -11.40
C VAL A 263 11.98 5.68 -10.57
N VAL A 264 11.84 4.71 -9.70
CA VAL A 264 12.93 4.15 -8.91
C VAL A 264 13.46 2.90 -9.58
N TYR A 265 14.76 2.84 -9.79
CA TYR A 265 15.44 1.66 -10.29
C TYR A 265 16.81 1.48 -9.63
N LEU A 266 17.31 0.25 -9.67
CA LEU A 266 18.62 -0.14 -9.15
C LEU A 266 19.59 -0.29 -10.32
N SER A 267 20.83 0.20 -10.17
CA SER A 267 21.92 -0.06 -11.10
C SER A 267 23.22 -0.19 -10.30
N GLY A 268 23.86 -1.37 -10.38
CA GLY A 268 24.97 -1.72 -9.52
C GLY A 268 24.57 -1.75 -8.04
N SER A 269 25.32 -1.05 -7.18
CA SER A 269 25.04 -0.91 -5.74
C SER A 269 24.11 0.27 -5.40
N ASP A 270 23.69 1.03 -6.40
CA ASP A 270 23.06 2.32 -6.20
C ASP A 270 21.58 2.28 -6.58
N THR A 271 20.81 3.12 -5.91
CA THR A 271 19.42 3.41 -6.25
C THR A 271 19.35 4.74 -7.00
N HIS A 272 18.61 4.72 -8.09
CA HIS A 272 18.36 5.91 -8.90
C HIS A 272 16.89 6.28 -8.84
N VAL A 273 16.63 7.58 -8.75
CA VAL A 273 15.28 8.17 -8.81
C VAL A 273 15.24 9.08 -10.02
N HIS A 274 14.58 8.60 -11.08
CA HIS A 274 14.41 9.32 -12.33
C HIS A 274 13.14 10.18 -12.29
N ASP A 275 13.27 11.45 -12.63
CA ASP A 275 12.15 12.36 -12.78
C ASP A 275 11.61 12.29 -14.21
N THR A 276 10.38 11.86 -14.38
CA THR A 276 9.76 11.64 -15.69
C THR A 276 9.53 12.94 -16.47
N ARG A 277 9.42 14.08 -15.77
CA ARG A 277 9.15 15.39 -16.40
C ARG A 277 10.42 16.08 -16.87
N SER A 278 11.47 16.05 -16.05
CA SER A 278 12.76 16.70 -16.40
C SER A 278 13.70 15.77 -17.16
N GLY A 279 13.47 14.45 -17.15
CA GLY A 279 14.36 13.45 -17.74
C GLY A 279 15.68 13.29 -16.98
N THR A 280 15.79 13.79 -15.74
CA THR A 280 17.01 13.72 -14.94
C THR A 280 16.89 12.65 -13.86
N ALA A 281 18.00 12.03 -13.48
CA ALA A 281 18.06 11.06 -12.38
C ALA A 281 18.93 11.56 -11.24
N ARG A 282 18.45 11.34 -10.01
CA ARG A 282 19.22 11.49 -8.77
C ARG A 282 19.68 10.13 -8.28
N THR A 283 20.96 10.02 -7.93
CA THR A 283 21.52 8.80 -7.34
C THR A 283 21.50 8.87 -5.82
N VAL A 284 21.06 7.78 -5.19
CA VAL A 284 21.22 7.49 -3.76
C VAL A 284 22.23 6.35 -3.66
N PRO A 285 23.50 6.63 -3.29
CA PRO A 285 24.57 5.67 -3.41
C PRO A 285 24.54 4.62 -2.30
N ASN A 286 25.02 3.43 -2.62
CA ASN A 286 25.24 2.31 -1.71
C ASN A 286 24.00 1.89 -0.90
N VAL A 287 22.83 1.95 -1.54
CA VAL A 287 21.55 1.52 -0.96
C VAL A 287 20.71 0.77 -1.99
N ARG A 288 19.88 -0.15 -1.51
CA ARG A 288 18.87 -0.84 -2.30
C ARG A 288 17.51 -0.19 -2.07
N GLY A 289 16.99 0.54 -3.03
CA GLY A 289 15.62 1.05 -3.04
C GLY A 289 14.60 -0.09 -3.00
N VAL A 290 13.55 0.08 -2.21
CA VAL A 290 12.51 -0.91 -1.97
C VAL A 290 11.16 -0.42 -2.46
N ALA A 291 10.79 0.83 -2.13
CA ALA A 291 9.53 1.45 -2.53
C ALA A 291 9.67 2.97 -2.59
N ILE A 292 8.77 3.60 -3.32
CA ILE A 292 8.59 5.05 -3.29
C ILE A 292 7.15 5.37 -2.88
N ASP A 293 6.96 6.45 -2.13
CA ASP A 293 5.63 6.87 -1.74
C ASP A 293 4.80 7.36 -2.94
N PRO A 294 3.46 7.41 -2.85
CA PRO A 294 2.59 7.86 -3.92
C PRO A 294 2.93 9.22 -4.53
N THR A 295 3.55 10.12 -3.76
CA THR A 295 3.89 11.48 -4.21
C THR A 295 5.27 11.59 -4.85
N GLY A 296 6.06 10.51 -4.86
CA GLY A 296 7.43 10.49 -5.38
C GLY A 296 8.46 11.21 -4.51
N ARG A 297 8.12 11.54 -3.26
CA ARG A 297 9.01 12.28 -2.35
C ARG A 297 9.78 11.38 -1.37
N TYR A 298 9.16 10.31 -0.86
CA TYR A 298 9.75 9.48 0.19
C TYR A 298 10.19 8.13 -0.37
N LEU A 299 11.48 7.86 -0.29
CA LEU A 299 12.10 6.61 -0.74
C LEU A 299 12.34 5.69 0.46
N LEU A 300 11.75 4.50 0.44
CA LEU A 300 12.10 3.40 1.33
C LEU A 300 13.28 2.64 0.74
N TYR A 301 14.32 2.40 1.54
CA TYR A 301 15.50 1.66 1.10
C TYR A 301 16.10 0.80 2.21
N ALA A 302 16.87 -0.21 1.81
CA ALA A 302 17.72 -1.02 2.67
C ALA A 302 19.19 -0.61 2.44
N PRO A 303 19.93 -0.17 3.46
CA PRO A 303 21.37 0.06 3.36
C PRO A 303 22.12 -1.23 3.05
N HIS A 304 23.22 -1.14 2.28
CA HIS A 304 24.11 -2.28 2.07
C HIS A 304 25.07 -2.50 3.24
N GLU A 305 25.21 -1.52 4.12
CA GLU A 305 26.12 -1.60 5.26
C GLU A 305 25.59 -2.55 6.34
N ALA A 306 26.44 -3.49 6.75
CA ALA A 306 26.13 -4.42 7.84
C ALA A 306 26.15 -3.69 9.21
N GLY A 307 25.18 -4.04 10.07
CA GLY A 307 25.08 -3.51 11.45
C GLY A 307 24.34 -2.19 11.59
N GLY A 308 23.86 -1.61 10.48
CA GLY A 308 22.98 -0.45 10.48
C GLY A 308 21.50 -0.83 10.57
N PRO A 309 20.56 0.13 10.37
CA PRO A 309 19.13 -0.15 10.27
C PRO A 309 18.85 -1.04 9.06
N ALA A 310 17.85 -1.93 9.19
CA ALA A 310 17.46 -2.81 8.09
C ALA A 310 16.65 -2.08 7.02
N LEU A 311 15.84 -1.10 7.44
CA LEU A 311 15.02 -0.27 6.54
C LEU A 311 15.06 1.19 7.00
N VAL A 312 15.16 2.09 6.02
CA VAL A 312 15.24 3.55 6.21
C VAL A 312 14.29 4.24 5.23
N LEU A 313 13.60 5.25 5.69
CA LEU A 313 12.77 6.14 4.89
C LEU A 313 13.50 7.47 4.68
N ARG A 314 13.75 7.84 3.43
CA ARG A 314 14.42 9.10 3.05
C ARG A 314 13.43 10.09 2.45
N ASP A 315 13.40 11.29 2.99
CA ASP A 315 12.83 12.44 2.28
C ASP A 315 13.80 12.90 1.17
N LEU A 316 13.40 12.74 -0.05
CA LEU A 316 14.22 13.09 -1.23
C LEU A 316 14.40 14.60 -1.40
N GLU A 317 13.54 15.44 -0.83
CA GLU A 317 13.68 16.90 -0.89
C GLU A 317 14.72 17.40 0.11
N SER A 318 14.57 17.04 1.39
CA SER A 318 15.46 17.49 2.46
C SER A 318 16.75 16.65 2.56
N GLY A 319 16.73 15.40 2.05
CA GLY A 319 17.81 14.44 2.21
C GLY A 319 17.88 13.81 3.60
N THR A 320 16.86 14.02 4.44
CA THR A 320 16.81 13.45 5.80
C THR A 320 16.36 12.00 5.79
N ASP A 321 16.95 11.21 6.70
CA ASP A 321 16.65 9.79 6.88
C ASP A 321 15.95 9.54 8.21
N GLU A 322 14.92 8.71 8.17
CA GLU A 322 14.24 8.19 9.35
C GLU A 322 14.32 6.66 9.38
N THR A 323 14.72 6.09 10.51
CA THR A 323 14.82 4.64 10.66
C THR A 323 13.42 4.03 10.72
N VAL A 324 13.14 3.07 9.83
CA VAL A 324 11.92 2.25 9.86
C VAL A 324 12.08 1.07 10.81
N SER A 325 13.17 0.32 10.66
CA SER A 325 13.47 -0.82 11.54
C SER A 325 14.98 -0.95 11.77
N ASN A 326 15.37 -1.17 13.05
CA ASN A 326 16.71 -1.58 13.45
C ASN A 326 16.85 -3.12 13.58
N ARG A 327 15.76 -3.84 13.38
CA ARG A 327 15.73 -5.31 13.38
C ARG A 327 15.66 -5.81 11.95
N PRO A 328 16.07 -7.06 11.68
CA PRO A 328 15.92 -7.65 10.36
C PRO A 328 14.49 -7.48 9.86
N ALA A 329 14.35 -6.83 8.73
CA ALA A 329 13.04 -6.47 8.17
C ALA A 329 13.13 -6.39 6.64
N SER A 330 12.00 -6.64 5.97
CA SER A 330 11.86 -6.46 4.54
C SER A 330 10.50 -5.83 4.22
N ALA A 331 10.43 -5.20 3.07
CA ALA A 331 9.18 -4.62 2.54
C ALA A 331 9.11 -4.84 1.03
N GLY A 332 7.91 -4.75 0.46
CA GLY A 332 7.68 -4.78 -0.98
C GLY A 332 7.48 -3.40 -1.57
N ILE A 333 7.13 -3.35 -2.84
CA ILE A 333 6.59 -2.15 -3.49
C ILE A 333 5.25 -1.78 -2.82
N ASP A 334 4.80 -0.54 -2.97
CA ASP A 334 3.58 0.00 -2.33
C ASP A 334 3.58 -0.10 -0.79
N ALA A 335 4.78 -0.15 -0.18
CA ALA A 335 4.93 -0.26 1.27
C ALA A 335 4.85 1.09 2.01
N VAL A 336 4.86 2.22 1.30
CA VAL A 336 4.91 3.57 1.86
C VAL A 336 3.62 4.31 1.60
N SER A 337 2.97 4.82 2.64
CA SER A 337 1.79 5.68 2.49
C SER A 337 2.15 7.09 2.02
N ALA A 338 1.20 7.84 1.48
CA ALA A 338 1.45 9.18 0.96
C ALA A 338 2.04 10.13 2.01
N GLY A 339 3.08 10.87 1.60
CA GLY A 339 3.82 11.78 2.47
C GLY A 339 4.69 11.08 3.49
N GLY A 340 5.04 9.80 3.29
CA GLY A 340 5.92 9.04 4.17
C GLY A 340 5.36 8.80 5.58
N ARG A 341 4.04 8.94 5.80
CA ARG A 341 3.44 8.89 7.14
C ARG A 341 3.45 7.51 7.78
N ALA A 342 3.42 6.48 6.97
CA ALA A 342 3.44 5.10 7.44
C ALA A 342 4.20 4.21 6.46
N VAL A 343 4.92 3.23 7.00
CA VAL A 343 5.60 2.19 6.23
C VAL A 343 5.14 0.83 6.77
N VAL A 344 4.64 -0.02 5.88
CA VAL A 344 4.36 -1.43 6.19
C VAL A 344 5.58 -2.28 5.86
N PHE A 345 5.95 -3.20 6.74
CA PHE A 345 7.07 -4.11 6.56
C PHE A 345 6.84 -5.42 7.31
N HIS A 346 7.59 -6.45 6.97
CA HIS A 346 7.57 -7.71 7.69
C HIS A 346 8.91 -8.00 8.36
N SER A 347 8.84 -8.72 9.48
CA SER A 347 10.00 -9.09 10.29
C SER A 347 9.74 -10.37 11.07
N THR A 348 10.79 -11.13 11.34
CA THR A 348 10.78 -12.28 12.26
C THR A 348 11.28 -11.93 13.65
N ALA A 349 11.55 -10.64 13.92
CA ALA A 349 12.03 -10.18 15.23
C ALA A 349 10.86 -10.14 16.22
N ASP A 350 11.03 -10.78 17.38
CA ASP A 350 10.03 -10.94 18.44
C ASP A 350 9.98 -9.77 19.44
N ASP A 351 10.86 -8.79 19.27
CA ASP A 351 11.02 -7.64 20.17
C ASP A 351 10.61 -6.29 19.59
N LEU A 352 9.99 -6.27 18.40
CA LEU A 352 9.46 -5.04 17.77
C LEU A 352 8.25 -4.49 18.52
N VAL A 353 7.39 -5.38 19.03
CA VAL A 353 6.23 -5.05 19.84
C VAL A 353 6.07 -6.08 20.96
N PRO A 354 5.47 -5.72 22.11
CA PRO A 354 5.20 -6.69 23.16
C PRO A 354 4.26 -7.82 22.70
N GLY A 355 4.48 -9.03 23.22
CA GLY A 355 3.60 -10.17 23.00
C GLY A 355 3.72 -10.81 21.62
N ASP A 356 4.87 -10.71 20.99
CA ASP A 356 5.21 -11.50 19.81
C ASP A 356 5.71 -12.88 20.26
N THR A 357 4.96 -13.94 19.95
CA THR A 357 5.21 -15.27 20.48
C THR A 357 5.08 -16.41 19.48
N ASN A 358 4.68 -16.11 18.23
CA ASN A 358 4.44 -17.14 17.23
C ASN A 358 5.73 -17.66 16.55
N GLY A 359 6.84 -16.93 16.67
CA GLY A 359 8.13 -17.30 16.08
C GLY A 359 8.13 -17.32 14.54
N THR A 360 7.20 -16.63 13.90
CA THR A 360 7.07 -16.54 12.44
C THR A 360 7.24 -15.09 11.96
N SER A 361 7.16 -14.87 10.65
CA SER A 361 7.18 -13.49 10.12
C SER A 361 5.83 -12.81 10.36
N ASP A 362 5.88 -11.66 11.00
CA ASP A 362 4.72 -10.79 11.23
C ASP A 362 4.82 -9.49 10.42
N LEU A 363 3.67 -8.85 10.20
CA LEU A 363 3.58 -7.54 9.57
C LEU A 363 3.45 -6.44 10.60
N PHE A 364 4.21 -5.40 10.35
CA PHE A 364 4.26 -4.20 11.19
C PHE A 364 4.04 -2.94 10.36
N VAL A 365 3.50 -1.93 10.99
CA VAL A 365 3.45 -0.56 10.47
C VAL A 365 4.24 0.35 11.39
N ARG A 366 5.22 1.06 10.82
CA ARG A 366 5.86 2.21 11.47
C ARG A 366 5.13 3.47 11.05
N SER A 367 4.63 4.24 12.02
CA SER A 367 4.02 5.55 11.78
C SER A 367 5.02 6.67 12.06
N PHE A 368 5.07 7.67 11.18
CA PHE A 368 5.89 8.88 11.30
C PHE A 368 4.99 10.09 11.51
N ARG A 369 5.52 11.16 12.07
CA ARG A 369 4.77 12.38 12.39
C ARG A 369 4.76 13.37 11.23
#